data_cb7ea9dd5a0485dc3a92fbda40ad90d3
#
_entry.id   cb7ea9dd5a0485dc3a92fbda40ad90d3
#
_cell.length_a   1.000
_cell.length_b   1.000
_cell.length_c   1.000
_cell.angle_alpha   90.00
_cell.angle_beta   90.00
_cell.angle_gamma   90.00
#
_symmetry.space_group_name_H-M   'P 1'
#
loop_
_entity.id
_entity.type
_entity.pdbx_description
1 polymer ?
#
loop_
_entity_poly.entity_id
_entity_poly.type
_entity_poly.pdbx_seq_one_letter_code
_entity_poly.pdbx_strand_id
1 'polypeptide(L)'
;MATDAITRQLVCTSATRPGSPDTGTMIYETDTARVFYWTGAVWAKSVRVEAYPTGWISPPLVGAWANYDAVYASARYMKDEMGFVHLEGLVRSGTGRIFDLPAGYRPLGWHLFSVVGGNAFARVNVTTSGVDFDVGSNAFVNLSGITFGANS
;
A
#
# COMPACT_ATOMS: atom_id res chain seq x y z
N MET A 1 -29.32 -35.96 12.19
CA MET A 1 -28.18 -35.70 13.12
C MET A 1 -27.10 -35.04 12.30
N ALA A 2 -26.87 -33.74 12.47
CA ALA A 2 -25.77 -33.05 11.84
C ALA A 2 -24.50 -33.49 12.57
N THR A 3 -23.61 -34.18 11.90
CA THR A 3 -22.27 -34.50 12.37
C THR A 3 -21.49 -33.22 12.40
N ASP A 4 -21.15 -32.74 13.59
CA ASP A 4 -20.28 -31.58 13.81
C ASP A 4 -18.89 -31.94 13.26
N ALA A 5 -18.67 -31.63 11.99
CA ALA A 5 -17.37 -31.77 11.37
C ALA A 5 -16.49 -30.64 11.93
N ILE A 6 -15.74 -30.93 12.98
CA ILE A 6 -14.63 -30.07 13.41
C ILE A 6 -13.71 -29.93 12.19
N THR A 7 -13.83 -28.82 11.49
CA THR A 7 -12.95 -28.47 10.38
C THR A 7 -11.55 -28.26 10.97
N ARG A 8 -10.72 -29.30 10.96
CA ARG A 8 -9.32 -29.17 11.35
C ARG A 8 -8.66 -28.23 10.34
N GLN A 9 -8.30 -27.05 10.78
CA GLN A 9 -7.46 -26.16 9.98
C GLN A 9 -6.13 -26.89 9.73
N LEU A 10 -5.83 -27.20 8.47
CA LEU A 10 -4.56 -27.80 8.11
C LEU A 10 -3.47 -26.75 8.19
N VAL A 11 -2.36 -27.11 8.81
CA VAL A 11 -1.18 -26.25 8.91
C VAL A 11 -0.10 -26.81 7.99
N CYS A 12 0.45 -25.98 7.12
CA CYS A 12 1.47 -26.36 6.15
C CYS A 12 2.42 -25.19 5.85
N THR A 13 3.35 -25.39 4.94
CA THR A 13 4.13 -24.31 4.31
C THR A 13 3.69 -24.13 2.86
N SER A 14 4.11 -23.06 2.22
CA SER A 14 3.82 -22.80 0.80
C SER A 14 4.32 -23.95 -0.11
N ALA A 15 5.39 -24.63 0.28
CA ALA A 15 5.96 -25.77 -0.44
C ALA A 15 5.23 -27.11 -0.18
N THR A 16 4.44 -27.19 0.89
CA THR A 16 3.77 -28.45 1.32
C THR A 16 2.26 -28.40 1.25
N ARG A 17 1.71 -27.49 0.44
CA ARG A 17 0.26 -27.39 0.18
C ARG A 17 -0.29 -28.69 -0.36
N PRO A 18 -1.49 -29.14 0.10
CA PRO A 18 -2.20 -30.23 -0.55
C PRO A 18 -2.44 -29.96 -2.04
N GLY A 19 -2.15 -30.94 -2.90
CA GLY A 19 -2.22 -30.75 -4.36
C GLY A 19 -3.62 -30.61 -4.92
N SER A 20 -4.60 -31.33 -4.36
CA SER A 20 -5.99 -31.33 -4.82
C SER A 20 -6.94 -31.66 -3.67
N PRO A 21 -7.13 -30.76 -2.72
CA PRO A 21 -8.07 -30.98 -1.62
C PRO A 21 -9.51 -30.73 -2.06
N ASP A 22 -10.48 -31.05 -1.20
CA ASP A 22 -11.87 -30.70 -1.43
C ASP A 22 -12.07 -29.18 -1.50
N THR A 23 -13.01 -28.74 -2.35
CA THR A 23 -13.35 -27.31 -2.47
C THR A 23 -13.81 -26.77 -1.12
N GLY A 24 -13.28 -25.61 -0.75
CA GLY A 24 -13.53 -24.99 0.56
C GLY A 24 -12.53 -25.42 1.66
N THR A 25 -11.61 -26.35 1.40
CA THR A 25 -10.53 -26.67 2.34
C THR A 25 -9.73 -25.43 2.69
N MET A 26 -9.52 -25.18 3.97
CA MET A 26 -8.73 -24.05 4.47
C MET A 26 -7.41 -24.54 5.06
N ILE A 27 -6.34 -23.81 4.80
CA ILE A 27 -5.01 -24.04 5.35
C ILE A 27 -4.45 -22.76 5.97
N TYR A 28 -3.62 -22.93 6.99
CA TYR A 28 -2.76 -21.88 7.48
C TYR A 28 -1.31 -22.19 7.08
N GLU A 29 -0.68 -21.26 6.35
CA GLU A 29 0.72 -21.36 6.01
C GLU A 29 1.60 -20.68 7.03
N THR A 30 2.52 -21.44 7.60
CA THR A 30 3.40 -20.94 8.67
C THR A 30 4.53 -20.05 8.17
N ASP A 31 5.01 -20.28 6.97
CA ASP A 31 6.09 -19.52 6.33
C ASP A 31 5.61 -18.16 5.76
N THR A 32 4.34 -18.09 5.36
CA THR A 32 3.75 -16.82 4.88
C THR A 32 2.85 -16.17 5.93
N ALA A 33 2.56 -16.87 7.04
CA ALA A 33 1.63 -16.48 8.08
C ALA A 33 0.23 -16.11 7.54
N ARG A 34 -0.31 -16.89 6.59
CA ARG A 34 -1.55 -16.59 5.87
C ARG A 34 -2.49 -17.76 5.83
N VAL A 35 -3.79 -17.44 5.74
CA VAL A 35 -4.85 -18.40 5.48
C VAL A 35 -5.15 -18.44 4.00
N PHE A 36 -5.27 -19.64 3.45
CA PHE A 36 -5.72 -19.89 2.07
C PHE A 36 -6.91 -20.82 2.10
N TYR A 37 -7.72 -20.74 1.04
CA TYR A 37 -8.80 -21.70 0.81
C TYR A 37 -8.72 -22.25 -0.62
N TRP A 38 -9.12 -23.49 -0.80
CA TRP A 38 -9.14 -24.14 -2.09
C TRP A 38 -10.43 -23.81 -2.85
N THR A 39 -10.33 -23.26 -4.06
CA THR A 39 -11.49 -22.90 -4.88
C THR A 39 -12.04 -24.05 -5.71
N GLY A 40 -11.39 -25.20 -5.69
CA GLY A 40 -11.62 -26.31 -6.61
C GLY A 40 -10.61 -26.36 -7.77
N ALA A 41 -9.85 -25.26 -7.97
CA ALA A 41 -8.85 -25.16 -9.05
C ALA A 41 -7.52 -24.59 -8.56
N VAL A 42 -7.55 -23.62 -7.66
CA VAL A 42 -6.37 -22.93 -7.15
C VAL A 42 -6.51 -22.60 -5.67
N TRP A 43 -5.37 -22.42 -4.99
CA TRP A 43 -5.33 -21.87 -3.64
C TRP A 43 -5.51 -20.35 -3.71
N ALA A 44 -6.67 -19.87 -3.27
CA ALA A 44 -6.97 -18.46 -3.15
C ALA A 44 -6.60 -17.95 -1.76
N LYS A 45 -6.00 -16.78 -1.72
CA LYS A 45 -5.63 -16.10 -0.50
C LYS A 45 -6.87 -15.59 0.22
N SER A 46 -7.05 -15.93 1.47
CA SER A 46 -8.01 -15.24 2.34
C SER A 46 -7.49 -13.84 2.64
N VAL A 47 -8.37 -12.86 2.63
CA VAL A 47 -8.01 -11.50 3.06
C VAL A 47 -7.62 -11.57 4.53
N ARG A 48 -6.39 -11.20 4.84
CA ARG A 48 -5.91 -11.13 6.21
C ARG A 48 -6.50 -9.91 6.87
N VAL A 49 -7.28 -10.09 7.92
CA VAL A 49 -7.62 -9.01 8.83
C VAL A 49 -6.45 -8.88 9.81
N GLU A 50 -5.35 -8.33 9.38
CA GLU A 50 -4.30 -7.94 10.30
C GLU A 50 -4.46 -6.50 10.75
N ALA A 51 -4.16 -6.29 12.03
CA ALA A 51 -3.96 -4.97 12.57
C ALA A 51 -2.82 -4.27 11.83
N TYR A 52 -3.17 -3.42 10.91
CA TYR A 52 -2.33 -2.51 10.13
C TYR A 52 -1.21 -3.13 9.28
N PRO A 53 -1.15 -2.73 8.01
CA PRO A 53 -0.07 -3.06 7.08
C PRO A 53 1.26 -2.55 7.62
N THR A 54 2.33 -2.96 6.97
CA THR A 54 3.70 -2.46 7.19
C THR A 54 3.64 -0.97 7.52
N GLY A 55 4.04 -0.61 8.73
CA GLY A 55 3.87 0.74 9.28
C GLY A 55 4.24 1.85 8.31
N TRP A 56 3.73 3.03 8.52
CA TRP A 56 4.06 4.21 7.74
C TRP A 56 5.57 4.42 7.65
N ILE A 57 6.06 4.63 6.45
CA ILE A 57 7.47 4.90 6.14
C ILE A 57 7.60 6.38 5.83
N SER A 58 8.48 7.07 6.55
CA SER A 58 8.82 8.47 6.30
C SER A 58 9.99 8.55 5.32
N PRO A 59 9.77 9.01 4.07
CA PRO A 59 10.84 9.15 3.09
C PRO A 59 11.72 10.36 3.38
N PRO A 60 12.98 10.36 2.97
CA PRO A 60 13.75 11.57 2.88
C PRO A 60 13.14 12.49 1.81
N LEU A 61 12.90 13.75 2.17
CA LEU A 61 12.44 14.77 1.23
C LEU A 61 13.59 15.30 0.39
N VAL A 62 13.32 15.59 -0.90
CA VAL A 62 14.34 16.01 -1.87
C VAL A 62 14.42 17.53 -1.98
N GLY A 63 15.62 18.06 -2.10
CA GLY A 63 15.85 19.49 -2.32
C GLY A 63 15.37 20.37 -1.18
N ALA A 64 14.54 21.37 -1.49
CA ALA A 64 14.01 22.32 -0.52
C ALA A 64 12.68 21.86 0.12
N TRP A 65 12.17 20.68 -0.23
CA TRP A 65 10.95 20.18 0.39
C TRP A 65 11.15 19.95 1.90
N ALA A 66 10.17 20.37 2.67
CA ALA A 66 10.09 20.15 4.11
C ALA A 66 8.66 19.79 4.50
N ASN A 67 8.49 19.06 5.61
CA ASN A 67 7.18 18.91 6.21
C ASN A 67 6.66 20.29 6.65
N TYR A 68 5.35 20.50 6.58
CA TYR A 68 4.75 21.81 6.78
C TYR A 68 5.00 22.33 8.19
N ASP A 69 4.51 21.63 9.20
CA ASP A 69 4.79 21.85 10.61
C ASP A 69 4.41 20.62 11.46
N ALA A 70 4.55 20.70 12.78
CA ALA A 70 4.31 19.59 13.70
C ALA A 70 2.81 19.31 13.97
N VAL A 71 1.91 20.19 13.55
CA VAL A 71 0.46 20.02 13.75
C VAL A 71 -0.11 19.09 12.69
N TYR A 72 0.47 19.11 11.48
CA TYR A 72 0.04 18.29 10.37
C TYR A 72 0.88 17.01 10.25
N ALA A 73 0.28 15.99 9.63
CA ALA A 73 1.01 14.76 9.35
C ALA A 73 2.24 15.04 8.47
N SER A 74 3.37 14.46 8.83
CA SER A 74 4.58 14.47 8.01
C SER A 74 4.40 13.60 6.78
N ALA A 75 5.15 13.89 5.72
CA ALA A 75 5.15 13.08 4.50
C ALA A 75 5.52 11.63 4.83
N ARG A 76 4.65 10.71 4.47
CA ARG A 76 4.84 9.27 4.67
C ARG A 76 4.04 8.46 3.69
N TYR A 77 4.42 7.23 3.48
CA TYR A 77 3.71 6.28 2.64
C TYR A 77 3.64 4.90 3.30
N MET A 78 2.66 4.12 2.92
CA MET A 78 2.57 2.70 3.27
C MET A 78 1.97 1.92 2.10
N LYS A 79 2.19 0.62 2.06
CA LYS A 79 1.52 -0.30 1.13
C LYS A 79 0.63 -1.24 1.91
N ASP A 80 -0.64 -1.30 1.53
CA ASP A 80 -1.59 -2.24 2.11
C ASP A 80 -1.45 -3.66 1.53
N GLU A 81 -2.19 -4.59 2.09
CA GLU A 81 -2.14 -5.99 1.69
C GLU A 81 -2.73 -6.26 0.31
N MET A 82 -3.52 -5.34 -0.21
CA MET A 82 -4.08 -5.41 -1.56
C MET A 82 -3.10 -4.89 -2.61
N GLY A 83 -1.96 -4.34 -2.18
CA GLY A 83 -0.93 -3.78 -3.05
C GLY A 83 -1.14 -2.30 -3.38
N PHE A 84 -2.07 -1.61 -2.70
CA PHE A 84 -2.21 -0.17 -2.86
C PHE A 84 -1.23 0.58 -1.96
N VAL A 85 -0.63 1.61 -2.51
CA VAL A 85 0.20 2.56 -1.78
C VAL A 85 -0.64 3.78 -1.43
N HIS A 86 -0.60 4.13 -0.17
CA HIS A 86 -1.26 5.31 0.39
C HIS A 86 -0.21 6.34 0.76
N LEU A 87 -0.47 7.59 0.41
CA LEU A 87 0.36 8.72 0.83
C LEU A 87 -0.38 9.54 1.87
N GLU A 88 0.39 10.15 2.76
CA GLU A 88 -0.11 11.08 3.75
C GLU A 88 0.92 12.18 4.00
N GLY A 89 0.45 13.33 4.41
CA GLY A 89 1.28 14.44 4.87
C GLY A 89 1.06 15.75 4.15
N LEU A 90 1.53 16.83 4.77
CA LEU A 90 1.55 18.16 4.23
C LEU A 90 3.01 18.63 4.09
N VAL A 91 3.41 18.98 2.89
CA VAL A 91 4.79 19.43 2.57
C VAL A 91 4.80 20.83 2.01
N ARG A 92 5.95 21.51 2.01
CA ARG A 92 6.11 22.90 1.56
C ARG A 92 7.48 23.19 0.94
N SER A 93 7.57 24.31 0.26
CA SER A 93 8.77 25.06 -0.13
C SER A 93 9.64 24.46 -1.23
N GLY A 94 9.36 23.24 -1.72
CA GLY A 94 10.14 22.59 -2.76
C GLY A 94 9.55 22.76 -4.17
N THR A 95 10.25 22.21 -5.15
CA THR A 95 9.82 22.10 -6.55
C THR A 95 10.19 20.74 -7.10
N GLY A 96 9.44 20.24 -8.08
CA GLY A 96 9.69 18.95 -8.73
C GLY A 96 9.57 17.77 -7.76
N ARG A 97 10.58 16.89 -7.72
CA ARG A 97 10.58 15.67 -6.88
C ARG A 97 10.40 16.01 -5.41
N ILE A 98 9.35 15.42 -4.81
CA ILE A 98 9.10 15.53 -3.36
C ILE A 98 9.90 14.45 -2.62
N PHE A 99 9.79 13.19 -3.04
CA PHE A 99 10.57 12.06 -2.54
C PHE A 99 10.55 10.90 -3.53
N ASP A 100 11.54 10.01 -3.39
CA ASP A 100 11.63 8.78 -4.17
C ASP A 100 10.81 7.65 -3.54
N LEU A 101 10.21 6.81 -4.38
CA LEU A 101 9.58 5.57 -3.97
C LEU A 101 10.54 4.39 -4.23
N PRO A 102 10.75 3.50 -3.26
CA PRO A 102 11.56 2.30 -3.48
C PRO A 102 10.85 1.30 -4.40
N ALA A 103 11.60 0.33 -4.91
CA ALA A 103 11.03 -0.79 -5.65
C ALA A 103 9.93 -1.49 -4.82
N GLY A 104 8.87 -1.94 -5.47
CA GLY A 104 7.70 -2.55 -4.80
C GLY A 104 6.66 -1.54 -4.27
N TYR A 105 6.95 -0.23 -4.31
CA TYR A 105 6.02 0.85 -3.98
C TYR A 105 5.73 1.76 -5.18
N ARG A 106 6.26 1.44 -6.35
CA ARG A 106 6.13 2.24 -7.56
C ARG A 106 4.95 1.77 -8.40
N PRO A 107 4.20 2.66 -9.05
CA PRO A 107 3.19 2.26 -10.02
C PRO A 107 3.82 1.80 -11.34
N LEU A 108 3.06 1.08 -12.16
CA LEU A 108 3.46 0.69 -13.53
C LEU A 108 3.60 1.89 -14.47
N GLY A 109 2.81 2.92 -14.25
CA GLY A 109 2.75 4.12 -15.08
C GLY A 109 2.56 5.36 -14.23
N TRP A 110 2.55 6.52 -14.87
CA TRP A 110 2.33 7.78 -14.17
C TRP A 110 0.85 7.97 -13.82
N HIS A 111 0.61 8.43 -12.61
CA HIS A 111 -0.69 8.85 -12.13
C HIS A 111 -0.66 10.34 -11.77
N LEU A 112 -1.70 11.05 -12.15
CA LEU A 112 -1.86 12.48 -11.88
C LEU A 112 -2.97 12.67 -10.86
N PHE A 113 -2.66 13.35 -9.76
CA PHE A 113 -3.60 13.62 -8.69
C PHE A 113 -3.85 15.11 -8.53
N SER A 114 -5.13 15.46 -8.49
CA SER A 114 -5.57 16.79 -8.08
C SER A 114 -5.48 16.87 -6.55
N VAL A 115 -4.73 17.83 -6.06
CA VAL A 115 -4.55 18.06 -4.63
C VAL A 115 -4.75 19.53 -4.29
N VAL A 116 -4.79 19.85 -2.99
CA VAL A 116 -4.78 21.24 -2.53
C VAL A 116 -3.33 21.69 -2.31
N GLY A 117 -2.96 22.81 -2.92
CA GLY A 117 -1.68 23.48 -2.72
C GLY A 117 -1.88 24.99 -2.56
N GLY A 118 -1.44 25.57 -1.44
CA GLY A 118 -1.59 27.01 -1.19
C GLY A 118 -3.04 27.52 -1.24
N ASN A 119 -4.01 26.75 -0.75
CA ASN A 119 -5.45 27.03 -0.79
C ASN A 119 -6.11 27.03 -2.20
N ALA A 120 -5.44 26.45 -3.18
CA ALA A 120 -5.93 26.35 -4.56
C ALA A 120 -5.66 24.94 -5.12
N PHE A 121 -6.05 24.74 -6.39
CA PHE A 121 -5.70 23.54 -7.12
C PHE A 121 -4.18 23.40 -7.25
N ALA A 122 -3.70 22.19 -7.04
CA ALA A 122 -2.35 21.78 -7.36
C ALA A 122 -2.36 20.36 -7.96
N ARG A 123 -1.30 19.98 -8.64
CA ARG A 123 -1.12 18.65 -9.22
C ARG A 123 0.14 17.99 -8.68
N VAL A 124 -0.04 16.77 -8.21
CA VAL A 124 1.03 15.85 -7.83
C VAL A 124 1.01 14.68 -8.80
N ASN A 125 2.16 14.35 -9.35
CA ASN A 125 2.35 13.18 -10.20
C ASN A 125 3.02 12.07 -9.37
N VAL A 126 2.46 10.88 -9.40
CA VAL A 126 3.16 9.68 -8.91
C VAL A 126 3.72 8.96 -10.13
N THR A 127 5.03 8.87 -10.19
CA THR A 127 5.78 8.35 -11.32
C THR A 127 6.36 6.97 -11.01
N THR A 128 6.93 6.32 -12.00
CA THR A 128 7.62 5.02 -11.83
C THR A 128 8.90 5.11 -10.97
N SER A 129 9.20 6.27 -10.40
CA SER A 129 10.37 6.48 -9.54
C SER A 129 10.07 7.21 -8.23
N GLY A 130 8.98 7.98 -8.16
CA GLY A 130 8.65 8.74 -6.94
C GLY A 130 7.46 9.66 -7.09
N VAL A 131 7.34 10.61 -6.20
CA VAL A 131 6.26 11.58 -6.08
C VAL A 131 6.79 12.97 -6.46
N ASP A 132 6.17 13.59 -7.43
CA ASP A 132 6.59 14.86 -8.02
C ASP A 132 5.50 15.92 -7.89
N PHE A 133 5.85 17.12 -7.45
CA PHE A 133 5.01 18.30 -7.56
C PHE A 133 5.17 18.90 -8.94
N ASP A 134 4.06 19.22 -9.60
CA ASP A 134 4.08 19.65 -10.98
C ASP A 134 3.46 21.05 -11.18
N VAL A 135 2.25 21.28 -10.69
CA VAL A 135 1.52 22.54 -10.90
C VAL A 135 0.89 23.01 -9.59
N GLY A 136 0.85 24.31 -9.39
CA GLY A 136 0.18 24.98 -8.27
C GLY A 136 1.14 25.72 -7.35
N SER A 137 0.64 26.13 -6.19
CA SER A 137 1.44 26.78 -5.15
C SER A 137 2.12 25.76 -4.26
N ASN A 138 3.40 25.94 -4.00
CA ASN A 138 4.21 25.16 -3.07
C ASN A 138 4.28 25.76 -1.66
N ALA A 139 3.46 26.75 -1.35
CA ALA A 139 3.33 27.26 0.02
C ALA A 139 2.95 26.15 0.98
N PHE A 140 2.10 25.23 0.53
CA PHE A 140 1.92 23.89 1.05
C PHE A 140 1.31 22.99 -0.04
N VAL A 141 1.54 21.70 0.05
CA VAL A 141 0.99 20.67 -0.86
C VAL A 141 0.50 19.48 -0.03
N ASN A 142 -0.77 19.16 -0.19
CA ASN A 142 -1.39 18.04 0.54
C ASN A 142 -1.18 16.73 -0.23
N LEU A 143 -0.56 15.75 0.42
CA LEU A 143 -0.36 14.40 -0.11
C LEU A 143 -1.41 13.41 0.39
N SER A 144 -2.15 13.77 1.45
CA SER A 144 -3.13 12.88 2.08
C SER A 144 -4.28 12.56 1.12
N GLY A 145 -4.62 11.27 1.04
CA GLY A 145 -5.67 10.77 0.15
C GLY A 145 -5.18 10.30 -1.21
N ILE A 146 -3.92 10.52 -1.57
CA ILE A 146 -3.32 9.91 -2.75
C ILE A 146 -3.20 8.40 -2.52
N THR A 147 -3.81 7.61 -3.42
CA THR A 147 -3.76 6.15 -3.38
C THR A 147 -3.60 5.60 -4.79
N PHE A 148 -2.70 4.63 -4.98
CA PHE A 148 -2.44 4.01 -6.28
C PHE A 148 -1.95 2.56 -6.12
N GLY A 149 -2.13 1.75 -7.16
CA GLY A 149 -1.61 0.38 -7.19
C GLY A 149 -0.10 0.36 -7.41
N ALA A 150 0.62 -0.36 -6.56
CA ALA A 150 2.04 -0.61 -6.78
C ALA A 150 2.25 -1.79 -7.71
N ASN A 151 3.29 -1.71 -8.55
CA ASN A 151 3.79 -2.85 -9.29
C ASN A 151 4.64 -3.71 -8.33
N SER A 152 4.21 -4.94 -8.12
CA SER A 152 4.89 -5.94 -7.27
C SER A 152 5.87 -6.76 -8.10
#